data_d6fc16be203c238e8ee21b5c028737a2
#
_entry.id   d6fc16be203c238e8ee21b5c028737a2
#
_cell.length_a   1.000
_cell.length_b   1.000
_cell.length_c   1.000
_cell.angle_alpha   90.00
_cell.angle_beta   90.00
_cell.angle_gamma   90.00
#
_symmetry.space_group_name_H-M   'P 1'
#
loop_
_entity.id
_entity.type
_entity.pdbx_description
1 polymer ?
#
loop_
_entity_poly.entity_id
_entity_poly.type
_entity_poly.pdbx_seq_one_letter_code
_entity_poly.pdbx_strand_id
1 'polypeptide(L)'
;MFIRKVTTLLKPNSISKFSRLMEQEVIPMLRKQNGFQDELTFFAPSEDGVTGISLWDKAANAEAYSRGTYPAVLKKLATLIEGTPKVDTYETLNSTFHKSATTLAAAA
;
A
#
# COMPACT_ATOMS: atom_id res chain seq x y z
N MET A 1 -7.00 4.02 12.50
CA MET A 1 -6.01 3.65 11.45
C MET A 1 -6.75 3.23 10.19
N PHE A 2 -6.38 3.84 9.09
CA PHE A 2 -7.02 3.62 7.80
C PHE A 2 -6.13 2.75 6.92
N ILE A 3 -6.73 1.82 6.18
CA ILE A 3 -5.99 0.87 5.32
C ILE A 3 -6.31 1.12 3.86
N ARG A 4 -5.26 1.17 3.06
CA ARG A 4 -5.37 1.21 1.59
C ARG A 4 -4.72 -0.06 1.05
N LYS A 5 -5.51 -0.86 0.34
CA LYS A 5 -5.06 -2.14 -0.22
C LYS A 5 -5.02 -2.05 -1.73
N VAL A 6 -3.89 -2.43 -2.31
CA VAL A 6 -3.72 -2.43 -3.76
C VAL A 6 -3.39 -3.86 -4.21
N THR A 7 -4.22 -4.39 -5.09
CA THR A 7 -4.00 -5.71 -5.69
C THR A 7 -3.63 -5.51 -7.16
N THR A 8 -2.52 -6.12 -7.57
CA THR A 8 -2.05 -5.95 -8.93
C THR A 8 -1.48 -7.25 -9.49
N LEU A 9 -1.59 -7.43 -10.80
CA LEU A 9 -0.97 -8.57 -11.49
C LEU A 9 0.40 -8.13 -11.99
N LEU A 10 1.37 -9.03 -11.88
CA LEU A 10 2.72 -8.81 -12.37
C LEU A 10 2.93 -9.56 -13.68
N LYS A 11 3.76 -8.99 -14.55
CA LYS A 11 4.26 -9.71 -15.71
C LYS A 11 5.12 -10.89 -15.26
N PRO A 12 5.23 -11.95 -16.07
CA PRO A 12 6.04 -13.12 -15.70
C PRO A 12 7.45 -12.74 -15.29
N ASN A 13 7.96 -13.40 -14.26
CA ASN A 13 9.33 -13.22 -13.77
C ASN A 13 9.66 -11.80 -13.30
N SER A 14 8.67 -11.06 -12.80
CA SER A 14 8.84 -9.68 -12.37
C SER A 14 8.93 -9.49 -10.85
N ILE A 15 8.75 -10.56 -10.07
CA ILE A 15 8.64 -10.43 -8.61
C ILE A 15 9.89 -9.81 -7.99
N SER A 16 11.08 -10.26 -8.41
CA SER A 16 12.34 -9.73 -7.86
C SER A 16 12.56 -8.27 -8.21
N LYS A 17 12.27 -7.89 -9.45
CA LYS A 17 12.38 -6.50 -9.90
C LYS A 17 11.36 -5.62 -9.19
N PHE A 18 10.14 -6.13 -9.02
CA PHE A 18 9.10 -5.43 -8.29
C PHE A 18 9.51 -5.16 -6.85
N SER A 19 9.99 -6.19 -6.15
CA SER A 19 10.45 -6.06 -4.76
C SER A 19 11.55 -5.01 -4.62
N ARG A 20 12.52 -5.05 -5.54
CA ARG A 20 13.62 -4.08 -5.52
C ARG A 20 13.12 -2.65 -5.75
N LEU A 21 12.23 -2.47 -6.69
CA LEU A 21 11.67 -1.16 -7.00
C LEU A 21 10.86 -0.61 -5.83
N MET A 22 10.08 -1.49 -5.17
CA MET A 22 9.37 -1.11 -3.96
C MET A 22 10.32 -0.61 -2.88
N GLU A 23 11.38 -1.38 -2.58
CA GLU A 23 12.35 -1.00 -1.54
C GLU A 23 13.12 0.27 -1.87
N GLN A 24 13.57 0.42 -3.11
CA GLN A 24 14.45 1.51 -3.48
C GLN A 24 13.73 2.80 -3.83
N GLU A 25 12.50 2.74 -4.32
CA GLU A 25 11.83 3.93 -4.81
C GLU A 25 10.45 4.18 -4.20
N VAL A 26 9.61 3.17 -4.09
CA VAL A 26 8.23 3.38 -3.66
C VAL A 26 8.13 3.57 -2.15
N ILE A 27 8.75 2.70 -1.36
CA ILE A 27 8.73 2.82 0.10
C ILE A 27 9.31 4.16 0.57
N PRO A 28 10.44 4.65 0.02
CA PRO A 28 10.92 5.98 0.38
C PRO A 28 9.92 7.09 0.08
N MET A 29 9.17 6.98 -1.02
CA MET A 29 8.12 7.96 -1.33
C MET A 29 6.98 7.90 -0.31
N LEU A 30 6.58 6.70 0.09
CA LEU A 30 5.54 6.51 1.10
C LEU A 30 5.95 7.12 2.44
N ARG A 31 7.20 6.91 2.86
CA ARG A 31 7.70 7.41 4.14
C ARG A 31 7.66 8.94 4.25
N LYS A 32 7.63 9.64 3.13
CA LYS A 32 7.53 11.10 3.10
C LYS A 32 6.11 11.62 3.18
N GLN A 33 5.12 10.73 3.12
CA GLN A 33 3.72 11.14 3.09
C GLN A 33 3.20 11.44 4.49
N ASN A 34 2.38 12.49 4.59
CA ASN A 34 1.72 12.83 5.85
C ASN A 34 0.81 11.68 6.30
N GLY A 35 0.96 11.25 7.54
CA GLY A 35 0.09 10.23 8.12
C GLY A 35 0.41 8.80 7.73
N PHE A 36 1.40 8.58 6.88
CA PHE A 36 1.83 7.22 6.57
C PHE A 36 2.42 6.55 7.82
N GLN A 37 2.00 5.31 8.07
CA GLN A 37 2.45 4.55 9.25
C GLN A 37 3.29 3.34 8.86
N ASP A 38 2.74 2.41 8.09
CA ASP A 38 3.42 1.20 7.70
C ASP A 38 2.97 0.70 6.34
N GLU A 39 3.76 -0.17 5.75
CA GLU A 39 3.46 -0.83 4.48
C GLU A 39 3.83 -2.31 4.56
N LEU A 40 3.02 -3.14 3.94
CA LEU A 40 3.28 -4.57 3.83
C LEU A 40 2.92 -5.01 2.42
N THR A 41 3.85 -5.64 1.73
CA THR A 41 3.60 -6.22 0.40
C THR A 41 3.81 -7.72 0.46
N PHE A 42 2.88 -8.48 -0.09
CA PHE A 42 2.94 -9.93 -0.05
C PHE A 42 2.36 -10.54 -1.33
N PHE A 43 2.69 -11.79 -1.56
CA PHE A 43 2.21 -12.53 -2.73
C PHE A 43 2.05 -14.00 -2.39
N ALA A 44 1.16 -14.67 -3.11
CA ALA A 44 1.03 -16.12 -3.02
C ALA A 44 1.96 -16.73 -4.07
N PRO A 45 2.90 -17.61 -3.68
CA PRO A 45 3.87 -18.17 -4.64
C PRO A 45 3.25 -18.86 -5.85
N SER A 46 2.00 -19.30 -5.74
CA SER A 46 1.30 -20.00 -6.83
C SER A 46 0.52 -19.04 -7.75
N GLU A 47 0.57 -17.73 -7.50
CA GLU A 47 -0.21 -16.73 -8.24
C GLU A 47 0.70 -15.64 -8.81
N ASP A 48 0.20 -14.96 -9.85
CA ASP A 48 0.94 -13.88 -10.51
C ASP A 48 0.68 -12.51 -9.88
N GLY A 49 -0.13 -12.45 -8.83
CA GLY A 49 -0.53 -11.20 -8.21
C GLY A 49 0.25 -10.88 -6.95
N VAL A 50 0.35 -9.57 -6.68
CA VAL A 50 0.87 -9.06 -5.41
C VAL A 50 -0.17 -8.18 -4.77
N THR A 51 -0.15 -8.14 -3.44
CA THR A 51 -1.02 -7.26 -2.67
C THR A 51 -0.17 -6.37 -1.79
N GLY A 52 -0.39 -5.06 -1.88
CA GLY A 52 0.26 -4.09 -1.01
C GLY A 52 -0.77 -3.47 -0.08
N ILE A 53 -0.45 -3.41 1.20
CA ILE A 53 -1.29 -2.76 2.20
C ILE A 53 -0.49 -1.61 2.79
N SER A 54 -1.07 -0.41 2.77
CA SER A 54 -0.49 0.74 3.45
C SER A 54 -1.42 1.17 4.58
N LEU A 55 -0.82 1.52 5.71
CA LEU A 55 -1.53 1.91 6.92
C LEU A 55 -1.35 3.40 7.13
N TRP A 56 -2.44 4.10 7.41
CA TRP A 56 -2.49 5.56 7.53
C TRP A 56 -3.18 5.97 8.81
N ASP A 57 -2.81 7.12 9.33
CA ASP A 57 -3.46 7.64 10.54
C ASP A 57 -4.93 7.96 10.30
N LYS A 58 -5.27 8.48 9.10
CA LYS A 58 -6.65 8.81 8.74
C LYS A 58 -6.86 8.79 7.23
N ALA A 59 -8.12 8.65 6.84
CA ALA A 59 -8.52 8.57 5.43
C ALA A 59 -8.05 9.75 4.60
N ALA A 60 -8.12 10.97 5.15
CA ALA A 60 -7.75 12.17 4.39
C ALA A 60 -6.31 12.13 3.90
N ASN A 61 -5.39 11.59 4.70
CA ASN A 61 -3.99 11.47 4.31
C ASN A 61 -3.78 10.39 3.26
N ALA A 62 -4.48 9.27 3.37
CA ALA A 62 -4.44 8.24 2.35
C ALA A 62 -4.99 8.75 1.01
N GLU A 63 -6.06 9.52 1.04
CA GLU A 63 -6.64 10.11 -0.16
C GLU A 63 -5.71 11.14 -0.80
N ALA A 64 -5.03 11.95 0.01
CA ALA A 64 -4.06 12.91 -0.50
C ALA A 64 -2.93 12.19 -1.22
N TYR A 65 -2.44 11.09 -0.67
CA TYR A 65 -1.46 10.24 -1.34
C TYR A 65 -2.00 9.69 -2.65
N SER A 66 -3.22 9.16 -2.65
CA SER A 66 -3.83 8.56 -3.86
C SER A 66 -3.92 9.55 -5.00
N ARG A 67 -4.22 10.81 -4.71
CA ARG A 67 -4.36 11.84 -5.74
C ARG A 67 -3.03 12.47 -6.13
N GLY A 68 -2.15 12.70 -5.15
CA GLY A 68 -0.95 13.49 -5.37
C GLY A 68 0.28 12.69 -5.77
N THR A 69 0.51 11.55 -5.15
CA THR A 69 1.76 10.80 -5.29
C THR A 69 1.59 9.46 -6.01
N TYR A 70 0.50 8.77 -5.77
CA TYR A 70 0.28 7.45 -6.34
C TYR A 70 0.40 7.38 -7.86
N PRO A 71 -0.05 8.37 -8.66
CA PRO A 71 0.17 8.34 -10.10
C PRO A 71 1.64 8.20 -10.49
N ALA A 72 2.55 8.83 -9.74
CA ALA A 72 3.99 8.70 -9.98
C ALA A 72 4.49 7.29 -9.63
N VAL A 73 3.94 6.69 -8.58
CA VAL A 73 4.24 5.30 -8.20
C VAL A 73 3.82 4.36 -9.33
N LEU A 74 2.62 4.53 -9.87
CA LEU A 74 2.15 3.72 -10.99
C LEU A 74 3.05 3.82 -12.21
N LYS A 75 3.55 5.01 -12.50
CA LYS A 75 4.51 5.18 -13.62
C LYS A 75 5.78 4.38 -13.41
N LYS A 76 6.28 4.35 -12.19
CA LYS A 76 7.49 3.58 -11.87
C LYS A 76 7.27 2.08 -12.02
N LEU A 77 6.07 1.60 -11.69
CA LEU A 77 5.72 0.18 -11.73
C LEU A 77 5.19 -0.28 -13.11
N ALA A 78 4.91 0.64 -14.01
CA ALA A 78 4.16 0.36 -15.25
C ALA A 78 4.77 -0.76 -16.10
N THR A 79 6.08 -0.88 -16.14
CA THR A 79 6.75 -1.89 -16.97
C THR A 79 6.67 -3.29 -16.37
N LEU A 80 6.30 -3.42 -15.10
CA LEU A 80 6.27 -4.68 -14.37
C LEU A 80 4.87 -5.23 -14.12
N ILE A 81 3.83 -4.41 -14.31
CA ILE A 81 2.46 -4.79 -13.99
C ILE A 81 1.62 -5.02 -15.24
N GLU A 82 0.59 -5.84 -15.11
CA GLU A 82 -0.41 -6.07 -16.14
C GLU A 82 -1.76 -5.52 -15.67
N GLY A 83 -2.45 -4.83 -16.59
CA GLY A 83 -3.76 -4.26 -16.30
C GLY A 83 -3.69 -3.10 -15.31
N THR A 84 -4.85 -2.77 -14.76
CA THR A 84 -4.99 -1.68 -13.80
C THR A 84 -5.06 -2.26 -12.38
N PRO A 85 -4.22 -1.77 -11.45
CA PRO A 85 -4.32 -2.21 -10.06
C PRO A 85 -5.70 -1.90 -9.47
N LYS A 86 -6.18 -2.82 -8.64
CA LYS A 86 -7.44 -2.62 -7.91
C LYS A 86 -7.12 -2.03 -6.55
N VAL A 87 -7.79 -0.94 -6.18
CA VAL A 87 -7.61 -0.28 -4.90
C VAL A 87 -8.86 -0.43 -4.06
N ASP A 88 -8.68 -0.91 -2.83
CA ASP A 88 -9.75 -1.01 -1.83
C ASP A 88 -9.30 -0.29 -0.56
N THR A 89 -10.25 0.27 0.18
CA THR A 89 -9.93 0.99 1.42
C THR A 89 -10.79 0.47 2.56
N TYR A 90 -10.23 0.54 3.78
CA TYR A 90 -10.88 -0.01 4.97
C TYR A 90 -10.55 0.84 6.19
N GLU A 91 -11.47 0.89 7.14
CA GLU A 91 -11.18 1.36 8.48
C GLU A 91 -10.76 0.18 9.33
N THR A 92 -9.76 0.38 10.19
CA THR A 92 -9.30 -0.65 11.11
C THR A 92 -10.25 -0.75 12.29
N LEU A 93 -10.67 -1.95 12.60
CA LEU A 93 -11.49 -2.19 13.77
C LEU A 93 -10.62 -2.49 15.00
N ASN A 94 -9.63 -3.39 14.83
CA ASN A 94 -8.69 -3.76 15.89
C ASN A 94 -7.30 -3.92 15.30
N SER A 95 -6.27 -3.58 16.07
CA SER A 95 -4.88 -3.69 15.62
C SER A 95 -3.93 -3.76 16.79
N THR A 96 -2.82 -4.47 16.59
CA THR A 96 -1.68 -4.46 17.51
C THR A 96 -0.52 -3.62 16.98
N PHE A 97 -0.66 -3.04 15.78
CA PHE A 97 0.45 -2.35 15.12
C PHE A 97 0.77 -0.99 15.73
N HIS A 98 -0.24 -0.18 16.00
CA HIS A 98 -0.06 1.20 16.40
C HIS A 98 -1.03 1.59 17.49
N LYS A 99 -0.60 2.56 18.29
CA LYS A 99 -1.45 3.16 19.33
C LYS A 99 -2.65 3.91 18.76
N SER A 100 -2.61 4.26 17.48
CA SER A 100 -3.76 4.89 16.82
C SER A 100 -5.01 4.03 16.91
N ALA A 101 -4.86 2.72 17.03
CA ALA A 101 -5.98 1.82 17.29
C ALA A 101 -6.64 2.10 18.65
N THR A 102 -5.98 2.84 19.54
CA THR A 102 -6.49 3.22 20.84
C THR A 102 -7.83 3.95 20.74
N THR A 103 -8.01 4.77 19.72
CA THR A 103 -9.25 5.51 19.52
C THR A 103 -10.43 4.55 19.33
N LEU A 104 -10.25 3.53 18.53
CA LEU A 104 -11.28 2.52 18.31
C LEU A 104 -11.49 1.66 19.54
N ALA A 105 -10.42 1.32 20.23
CA ALA A 105 -10.52 0.54 21.47
C ALA A 105 -11.31 1.31 22.52
N ALA A 106 -11.15 2.62 22.59
CA ALA A 106 -11.91 3.45 23.53
C ALA A 106 -13.40 3.54 23.13
N ALA A 107 -13.70 3.41 21.85
CA ALA A 107 -15.07 3.44 21.35
C ALA A 107 -15.78 2.09 21.52
N ALA A 108 -15.03 1.04 21.62
CA ALA A 108 -15.58 -0.29 21.79
C ALA A 108 -16.07 -0.53 23.21
#